data_bdd8585d7345620d25209e9f20006384
#
_entry.id   bdd8585d7345620d25209e9f20006384
#
_cell.length_a   1.000
_cell.length_b   1.000
_cell.length_c   1.000
_cell.angle_alpha   90.00
_cell.angle_beta   90.00
_cell.angle_gamma   90.00
#
_symmetry.space_group_name_H-M   'P 1'
#
loop_
_entity.id
_entity.type
_entity.pdbx_description
1 polymer ?
#
loop_
_entity_poly.entity_id
_entity_poly.type
_entity_poly.pdbx_seq_one_letter_code
_entity_poly.pdbx_strand_id
1 'polypeptide(L)'
;FLAVLINHLYLTRRMKPTMSNTSIHKIFSIIFISIFCSMLFLCSSCKKEQLNTSSGISFSTDTLTFDTLFSTLGSTTRFFTIRNTLKQPIKISNIRLAGGTASAYRINVDGDSGVAFKDIEIPAKDSLYVFVEVTINPSAASLPFIVEDSIQFVTNGHLQQVQLNSFGQNAHFYDADSIENNTVWNDDLPYVILNYLQIKQGASLTINKNCKVYFGAGAAMLVEGQLNVLGTDTSNMVTFRGVRLAKDVADRPYDDFPGQYAGLFFLRGSTGNLEYLNMRNSTYGINVGNIKTSDNPAVNLAALQAMSISNAPQVTIKNSKIYNNAFYGLFGFLGKIYAENTLVYNCGKNVINLSDGGEYEFLNCTFYARSSVYISHSKEPLFYFNDYFKINDNAYLYADAASAYFENCIVYGTLEEEIVKDDLPANPLNIDLKFDHCVVKTKPPIDASIFINYKIEDPQLIDVYKNNFNLKNTSPCRNYSTTTFPAFDINGFARSGAATDCGAYLFR
;
A
#
# COMPACT_ATOMS: atom_id res chain seq x y z
N PHE A 1 51.51 -1.02 19.71
CA PHE A 1 52.83 -1.66 19.44
C PHE A 1 53.96 -0.67 19.60
N LEU A 2 53.86 0.58 19.22
CA LEU A 2 54.94 1.62 19.35
C LEU A 2 55.16 2.03 20.83
N ALA A 3 54.13 2.04 21.65
CA ALA A 3 54.22 2.43 23.08
C ALA A 3 54.92 1.37 23.97
N VAL A 4 54.90 0.10 23.55
CA VAL A 4 55.60 -1.00 24.28
C VAL A 4 57.09 -1.03 23.94
N LEU A 5 57.48 -0.58 22.76
CA LEU A 5 58.88 -0.52 22.36
C LEU A 5 59.66 0.63 23.03
N ILE A 6 58.99 1.73 23.34
CA ILE A 6 59.63 2.90 24.01
C ILE A 6 59.91 2.66 25.49
N ASN A 7 59.05 1.88 26.19
CA ASN A 7 59.29 1.56 27.59
C ASN A 7 60.39 0.54 27.85
N HIS A 8 60.77 -0.25 26.82
CA HIS A 8 61.87 -1.20 26.97
C HIS A 8 63.28 -0.54 26.75
N LEU A 9 63.31 0.61 26.13
CA LEU A 9 64.57 1.36 25.89
C LEU A 9 64.99 2.19 27.09
N TYR A 10 64.15 2.46 28.05
CA TYR A 10 64.48 3.25 29.27
C TYR A 10 65.03 2.41 30.45
N LEU A 11 64.92 1.08 30.42
CA LEU A 11 65.37 0.20 31.50
C LEU A 11 66.75 -0.42 31.34
N THR A 12 67.44 -0.18 30.22
CA THR A 12 68.78 -0.77 29.93
C THR A 12 69.93 0.19 30.12
N ARG A 13 69.78 1.28 30.91
CA ARG A 13 70.86 2.25 31.15
C ARG A 13 71.64 1.99 32.44
N ARG A 14 71.96 0.72 32.75
CA ARG A 14 72.92 0.36 33.83
C ARG A 14 73.57 -1.00 33.60
N MET A 15 74.23 -1.21 32.46
CA MET A 15 75.35 -2.16 32.36
C MET A 15 76.27 -1.69 31.26
N LYS A 16 77.51 -1.43 31.55
CA LYS A 16 78.54 -1.20 30.53
C LYS A 16 78.86 -2.51 29.85
N PRO A 17 78.63 -2.68 28.56
CA PRO A 17 79.29 -3.73 27.80
C PRO A 17 80.47 -3.13 27.05
N THR A 18 81.65 -3.67 27.30
CA THR A 18 82.82 -3.53 26.41
C THR A 18 82.59 -4.32 25.19
N MET A 19 81.86 -3.76 24.25
CA MET A 19 81.81 -4.24 22.85
C MET A 19 82.46 -3.19 21.94
N SER A 20 83.42 -3.63 21.12
CA SER A 20 84.08 -2.75 20.16
C SER A 20 83.07 -2.20 19.15
N ASN A 21 83.22 -0.94 18.75
CA ASN A 21 82.36 -0.25 17.75
C ASN A 21 82.16 -1.03 16.44
N THR A 22 83.09 -1.89 16.10
CA THR A 22 83.04 -2.75 14.87
C THR A 22 82.00 -3.86 14.99
N SER A 23 81.67 -4.37 16.16
CA SER A 23 80.65 -5.41 16.38
C SER A 23 79.21 -4.84 16.31
N ILE A 24 79.04 -3.62 16.81
CA ILE A 24 77.74 -2.93 16.77
C ILE A 24 77.33 -2.59 15.35
N HIS A 25 78.28 -2.10 14.53
CA HIS A 25 78.02 -1.82 13.08
C HIS A 25 77.68 -3.08 12.28
N LYS A 26 78.31 -4.22 12.61
CA LYS A 26 77.99 -5.52 11.95
C LYS A 26 76.57 -6.01 12.32
N ILE A 27 76.16 -5.86 13.56
CA ILE A 27 74.81 -6.24 13.97
C ILE A 27 73.75 -5.31 13.34
N PHE A 28 73.96 -4.02 13.30
CA PHE A 28 73.06 -3.08 12.60
C PHE A 28 73.01 -3.34 11.08
N SER A 29 74.11 -3.66 10.43
CA SER A 29 74.11 -4.03 9.01
C SER A 29 73.35 -5.32 8.75
N ILE A 30 73.46 -6.33 9.62
CA ILE A 30 72.74 -7.61 9.47
C ILE A 30 71.23 -7.39 9.68
N ILE A 31 70.81 -6.59 10.65
CA ILE A 31 69.43 -6.25 10.90
C ILE A 31 68.86 -5.44 9.74
N PHE A 32 69.60 -4.48 9.22
CA PHE A 32 69.19 -3.67 8.06
C PHE A 32 69.06 -4.49 6.79
N ILE A 33 69.98 -5.42 6.52
CA ILE A 33 69.91 -6.35 5.39
C ILE A 33 68.72 -7.33 5.57
N SER A 34 68.45 -7.81 6.78
CA SER A 34 67.31 -8.69 7.08
C SER A 34 66.00 -7.98 6.85
N ILE A 35 65.82 -6.72 7.31
CA ILE A 35 64.66 -5.90 7.10
C ILE A 35 64.46 -5.56 5.60
N PHE A 36 65.59 -5.25 4.89
CA PHE A 36 65.54 -4.97 3.48
C PHE A 36 65.19 -6.21 2.61
N CYS A 37 65.73 -7.39 2.97
CA CYS A 37 65.34 -8.66 2.36
C CYS A 37 63.85 -9.00 2.66
N SER A 38 63.36 -8.78 3.89
CA SER A 38 61.93 -8.98 4.23
C SER A 38 61.01 -8.04 3.46
N MET A 39 61.44 -6.79 3.25
CA MET A 39 60.70 -5.81 2.46
C MET A 39 60.65 -6.14 0.97
N LEU A 40 61.73 -6.74 0.42
CA LEU A 40 61.76 -7.25 -0.97
C LEU A 40 60.84 -8.46 -1.17
N PHE A 41 60.65 -9.30 -0.17
CA PHE A 41 59.67 -10.42 -0.22
C PHE A 41 58.23 -9.96 -0.17
N LEU A 42 57.93 -8.81 0.42
CA LEU A 42 56.60 -8.22 0.43
C LEU A 42 56.19 -7.57 -0.89
N CYS A 43 57.18 -7.17 -1.73
CA CYS A 43 56.88 -6.57 -3.02
C CYS A 43 56.63 -7.58 -4.15
N SER A 44 56.85 -8.87 -3.94
CA SER A 44 56.66 -9.88 -5.00
C SER A 44 55.30 -10.60 -4.96
N SER A 45 54.32 -10.11 -4.16
CA SER A 45 52.99 -10.70 -4.06
C SER A 45 51.92 -10.09 -4.97
N CYS A 46 52.31 -9.29 -5.97
CA CYS A 46 51.40 -8.95 -7.06
C CYS A 46 51.34 -10.11 -8.06
N LYS A 47 50.60 -11.15 -7.72
CA LYS A 47 50.12 -12.09 -8.74
C LYS A 47 49.14 -11.32 -9.62
N LYS A 48 49.54 -11.06 -10.87
CA LYS A 48 48.63 -10.65 -11.93
C LYS A 48 47.55 -11.72 -12.00
N GLU A 49 46.35 -11.43 -11.49
CA GLU A 49 45.20 -12.34 -11.61
C GLU A 49 44.95 -12.53 -13.10
N GLN A 50 45.14 -13.76 -13.58
CA GLN A 50 44.81 -14.11 -14.96
C GLN A 50 43.32 -14.27 -15.06
N LEU A 51 42.68 -13.45 -15.88
CA LEU A 51 41.29 -13.61 -16.25
C LEU A 51 41.06 -14.97 -16.90
N ASN A 52 40.05 -15.67 -16.47
CA ASN A 52 39.70 -16.95 -17.07
C ASN A 52 39.10 -16.76 -18.46
N THR A 53 39.49 -17.57 -19.41
CA THR A 53 39.05 -17.51 -20.81
C THR A 53 37.81 -18.37 -21.10
N SER A 54 37.25 -19.08 -20.12
CA SER A 54 36.03 -19.87 -20.28
C SER A 54 34.77 -19.03 -19.97
N SER A 55 33.62 -19.44 -20.52
CA SER A 55 32.30 -18.83 -20.26
C SER A 55 31.76 -19.18 -18.87
N GLY A 56 32.47 -18.86 -17.81
CA GLY A 56 32.17 -19.30 -16.44
C GLY A 56 31.17 -18.42 -15.68
N ILE A 57 30.26 -17.72 -16.36
CA ILE A 57 29.19 -16.98 -15.71
C ILE A 57 27.88 -17.77 -15.70
N SER A 58 27.10 -17.60 -14.64
CA SER A 58 25.72 -18.08 -14.54
C SER A 58 24.80 -16.97 -14.08
N PHE A 59 23.54 -17.03 -14.47
CA PHE A 59 22.51 -16.07 -14.09
C PHE A 59 21.56 -16.67 -13.05
N SER A 60 21.03 -15.85 -12.15
CA SER A 60 20.00 -16.28 -11.19
C SER A 60 18.65 -16.58 -11.87
N THR A 61 18.43 -16.06 -13.07
CA THR A 61 17.28 -16.35 -13.93
C THR A 61 17.69 -16.27 -15.40
N ASP A 62 17.03 -17.01 -16.27
CA ASP A 62 17.13 -16.90 -17.73
C ASP A 62 16.14 -15.92 -18.32
N THR A 63 15.09 -15.59 -17.57
CA THR A 63 14.01 -14.67 -17.97
C THR A 63 13.60 -13.79 -16.80
N LEU A 64 13.57 -12.47 -17.02
CA LEU A 64 13.06 -11.48 -16.08
C LEU A 64 11.72 -10.97 -16.59
N THR A 65 10.65 -11.34 -15.91
CA THR A 65 9.30 -10.95 -16.30
C THR A 65 8.79 -9.81 -15.43
N PHE A 66 8.26 -8.78 -16.06
CA PHE A 66 7.49 -7.71 -15.44
C PHE A 66 6.00 -8.01 -15.63
N ASP A 67 5.22 -7.64 -14.63
CA ASP A 67 3.78 -7.73 -14.72
C ASP A 67 3.19 -6.69 -15.67
N THR A 68 1.86 -6.65 -15.79
CA THR A 68 1.17 -5.66 -16.61
C THR A 68 1.47 -4.24 -16.12
N LEU A 69 1.91 -3.39 -17.03
CA LEU A 69 2.25 -1.99 -16.81
C LEU A 69 1.39 -1.11 -17.70
N PHE A 70 0.89 -0.01 -17.15
CA PHE A 70 0.23 0.99 -17.96
C PHE A 70 1.26 1.73 -18.84
N SER A 71 0.90 1.97 -20.10
CA SER A 71 1.73 2.77 -20.99
C SER A 71 2.07 4.13 -20.35
N THR A 72 3.27 4.64 -20.62
CA THR A 72 3.84 5.87 -20.03
C THR A 72 4.24 5.79 -18.55
N LEU A 73 3.84 4.77 -17.80
CA LEU A 73 4.25 4.58 -16.42
C LEU A 73 5.48 3.66 -16.35
N GLY A 74 6.45 4.05 -15.53
CA GLY A 74 7.62 3.22 -15.25
C GLY A 74 7.27 2.02 -14.35
N SER A 75 7.97 0.90 -14.54
CA SER A 75 7.87 -0.26 -13.66
C SER A 75 8.52 -0.01 -12.30
N THR A 76 8.32 -0.96 -11.39
CA THR A 76 9.25 -1.14 -10.28
C THR A 76 10.56 -1.71 -10.82
N THR A 77 11.68 -1.34 -10.18
CA THR A 77 12.97 -1.93 -10.47
C THR A 77 12.97 -3.42 -10.10
N ARG A 78 13.34 -4.28 -11.02
CA ARG A 78 13.64 -5.70 -10.76
C ARG A 78 15.13 -5.95 -10.96
N PHE A 79 15.62 -7.08 -10.46
CA PHE A 79 17.02 -7.41 -10.61
C PHE A 79 17.23 -8.92 -10.79
N PHE A 80 18.39 -9.26 -11.32
CA PHE A 80 18.97 -10.59 -11.27
C PHE A 80 20.47 -10.48 -11.00
N THR A 81 21.11 -11.60 -10.69
CA THR A 81 22.54 -11.64 -10.42
C THR A 81 23.29 -12.41 -11.49
N ILE A 82 24.47 -11.91 -11.82
CA ILE A 82 25.47 -12.60 -12.63
C ILE A 82 26.50 -13.14 -11.65
N ARG A 83 26.73 -14.44 -11.64
CA ARG A 83 27.68 -15.09 -10.75
C ARG A 83 28.87 -15.64 -11.53
N ASN A 84 30.07 -15.28 -11.09
CA ASN A 84 31.29 -15.92 -11.50
C ASN A 84 31.44 -17.27 -10.76
N THR A 85 31.29 -18.39 -11.46
CA THR A 85 31.39 -19.74 -10.88
C THR A 85 32.83 -20.24 -10.77
N LEU A 86 33.80 -19.49 -11.30
CA LEU A 86 35.23 -19.88 -11.39
C LEU A 86 36.01 -19.42 -10.15
N LYS A 87 37.23 -19.97 -10.01
CA LYS A 87 38.19 -19.59 -8.96
C LYS A 87 39.11 -18.41 -9.37
N GLN A 88 38.87 -17.80 -10.52
CA GLN A 88 39.61 -16.69 -11.08
C GLN A 88 38.64 -15.59 -11.47
N PRO A 89 39.06 -14.32 -11.48
CA PRO A 89 38.26 -13.22 -11.99
C PRO A 89 37.85 -13.48 -13.44
N ILE A 90 36.70 -13.01 -13.84
CA ILE A 90 36.21 -13.08 -15.21
C ILE A 90 35.83 -11.69 -15.70
N LYS A 91 36.10 -11.43 -16.97
CA LYS A 91 35.78 -10.17 -17.62
C LYS A 91 34.66 -10.37 -18.64
N ILE A 92 33.57 -9.65 -18.49
CA ILE A 92 32.50 -9.55 -19.47
C ILE A 92 32.85 -8.41 -20.42
N SER A 93 33.18 -8.72 -21.67
CA SER A 93 33.64 -7.72 -22.65
C SER A 93 32.53 -6.78 -23.10
N ASN A 94 31.27 -7.24 -23.08
CA ASN A 94 30.12 -6.43 -23.46
C ASN A 94 28.83 -6.91 -22.74
N ILE A 95 28.07 -5.97 -22.16
CA ILE A 95 26.71 -6.15 -21.67
C ILE A 95 25.86 -5.12 -22.40
N ARG A 96 24.79 -5.53 -23.06
CA ARG A 96 23.90 -4.58 -23.76
C ARG A 96 22.46 -5.05 -23.84
N LEU A 97 21.54 -4.11 -23.93
CA LEU A 97 20.19 -4.36 -24.40
C LEU A 97 20.21 -4.65 -25.90
N ALA A 98 19.50 -5.69 -26.36
CA ALA A 98 19.45 -6.05 -27.78
C ALA A 98 18.79 -4.94 -28.60
N GLY A 99 17.71 -4.31 -28.09
CA GLY A 99 17.05 -3.16 -28.70
C GLY A 99 17.80 -1.84 -28.59
N GLY A 100 18.94 -1.81 -27.86
CA GLY A 100 19.76 -0.61 -27.67
C GLY A 100 18.97 0.58 -27.11
N THR A 101 19.17 1.76 -27.69
CA THR A 101 18.49 2.99 -27.25
C THR A 101 17.00 3.01 -27.56
N ALA A 102 16.52 2.19 -28.51
CA ALA A 102 15.11 2.06 -28.86
C ALA A 102 14.35 1.12 -27.89
N SER A 103 15.07 0.39 -27.02
CA SER A 103 14.46 -0.49 -26.02
C SER A 103 13.55 0.29 -25.08
N ALA A 104 12.42 -0.33 -24.69
CA ALA A 104 11.59 0.15 -23.61
C ALA A 104 12.26 -0.04 -22.23
N TYR A 105 13.28 -0.90 -22.16
CA TYR A 105 14.00 -1.22 -20.93
C TYR A 105 15.19 -0.29 -20.70
N ARG A 106 15.55 -0.15 -19.43
CA ARG A 106 16.80 0.49 -18.96
C ARG A 106 17.44 -0.42 -17.95
N ILE A 107 18.77 -0.49 -17.97
CA ILE A 107 19.53 -1.35 -17.06
C ILE A 107 20.57 -0.54 -16.29
N ASN A 108 20.82 -0.96 -15.06
CA ASN A 108 21.90 -0.49 -14.23
C ASN A 108 22.79 -1.69 -13.89
N VAL A 109 24.08 -1.56 -14.20
CA VAL A 109 25.08 -2.59 -14.00
C VAL A 109 26.19 -2.01 -13.13
N ASP A 110 26.41 -2.58 -11.95
CA ASP A 110 27.44 -2.15 -11.00
C ASP A 110 27.34 -0.66 -10.57
N GLY A 111 26.09 -0.13 -10.49
CA GLY A 111 25.83 1.26 -10.14
C GLY A 111 25.73 2.22 -11.33
N ASP A 112 26.19 1.82 -12.52
CA ASP A 112 26.09 2.62 -13.73
C ASP A 112 24.80 2.33 -14.50
N SER A 113 24.09 3.38 -14.92
CA SER A 113 22.87 3.29 -15.71
C SER A 113 23.15 3.47 -17.20
N GLY A 114 22.54 2.62 -18.04
CA GLY A 114 22.74 2.72 -19.49
C GLY A 114 22.04 1.64 -20.28
N VAL A 115 22.41 1.52 -21.56
CA VAL A 115 21.93 0.47 -22.47
C VAL A 115 23.05 -0.46 -22.93
N ALA A 116 24.33 -0.07 -22.68
CA ALA A 116 25.50 -0.87 -23.01
C ALA A 116 26.68 -0.54 -22.10
N PHE A 117 27.42 -1.57 -21.70
CA PHE A 117 28.60 -1.50 -20.82
C PHE A 117 29.70 -2.38 -21.37
N LYS A 118 30.93 -2.01 -21.09
CA LYS A 118 32.13 -2.74 -21.55
C LYS A 118 33.06 -3.05 -20.40
N ASP A 119 33.78 -4.16 -20.55
CA ASP A 119 34.90 -4.52 -19.68
C ASP A 119 34.54 -4.64 -18.19
N ILE A 120 33.39 -5.20 -17.89
CA ILE A 120 32.92 -5.43 -16.50
C ILE A 120 33.64 -6.67 -15.94
N GLU A 121 34.31 -6.49 -14.80
CA GLU A 121 35.05 -7.57 -14.13
C GLU A 121 34.26 -8.08 -12.91
N ILE A 122 34.18 -9.40 -12.76
CA ILE A 122 33.56 -10.05 -11.57
C ILE A 122 34.65 -10.87 -10.87
N PRO A 123 34.98 -10.58 -9.60
CA PRO A 123 35.95 -11.34 -8.83
C PRO A 123 35.63 -12.84 -8.76
N ALA A 124 36.62 -13.66 -8.38
CA ALA A 124 36.44 -15.10 -8.24
C ALA A 124 35.34 -15.44 -7.24
N LYS A 125 34.37 -16.27 -7.65
CA LYS A 125 33.23 -16.72 -6.80
C LYS A 125 32.27 -15.61 -6.36
N ASP A 126 32.41 -14.40 -6.87
CA ASP A 126 31.57 -13.25 -6.54
C ASP A 126 30.38 -13.10 -7.50
N SER A 127 29.51 -12.15 -7.23
CA SER A 127 28.28 -11.87 -7.99
C SER A 127 28.10 -10.38 -8.22
N LEU A 128 27.53 -10.02 -9.36
CA LEU A 128 27.16 -8.67 -9.75
C LEU A 128 25.64 -8.59 -9.90
N TYR A 129 25.04 -7.50 -9.43
CA TYR A 129 23.63 -7.22 -9.62
C TYR A 129 23.39 -6.45 -10.91
N VAL A 130 22.36 -6.86 -11.65
CA VAL A 130 21.82 -6.11 -12.78
C VAL A 130 20.40 -5.71 -12.45
N PHE A 131 20.18 -4.41 -12.31
CA PHE A 131 18.86 -3.84 -12.09
C PHE A 131 18.23 -3.47 -13.44
N VAL A 132 16.94 -3.71 -13.57
CA VAL A 132 16.19 -3.50 -14.81
C VAL A 132 14.90 -2.77 -14.50
N GLU A 133 14.60 -1.76 -15.33
CA GLU A 133 13.35 -1.01 -15.35
C GLU A 133 12.79 -1.00 -16.76
N VAL A 134 11.48 -0.83 -16.89
CA VAL A 134 10.80 -0.72 -18.18
C VAL A 134 9.78 0.42 -18.15
N THR A 135 9.74 1.20 -19.24
CA THR A 135 8.69 2.20 -19.50
C THR A 135 8.13 1.94 -20.88
N ILE A 136 6.83 1.64 -20.93
CA ILE A 136 6.16 1.18 -22.15
C ILE A 136 5.52 2.37 -22.87
N ASN A 137 5.78 2.52 -24.15
CA ASN A 137 5.12 3.50 -24.99
C ASN A 137 3.70 3.06 -25.33
N PRO A 138 2.73 4.00 -25.49
CA PRO A 138 1.40 3.69 -25.96
C PRO A 138 1.43 2.95 -27.30
N SER A 139 0.51 2.02 -27.48
CA SER A 139 0.28 1.32 -28.74
C SER A 139 -1.16 1.54 -29.23
N ALA A 140 -1.45 1.15 -30.47
CA ALA A 140 -2.82 1.17 -31.01
C ALA A 140 -3.69 0.01 -30.48
N ALA A 141 -3.13 -0.91 -29.69
CA ALA A 141 -3.84 -2.07 -29.17
C ALA A 141 -4.75 -1.68 -28.01
N SER A 142 -5.98 -2.15 -28.01
CA SER A 142 -6.93 -2.01 -26.89
C SER A 142 -6.70 -3.05 -25.79
N LEU A 143 -6.14 -4.20 -26.14
CA LEU A 143 -5.79 -5.28 -25.21
C LEU A 143 -4.35 -5.16 -24.72
N PRO A 144 -3.98 -5.79 -23.59
CA PRO A 144 -2.58 -5.90 -23.19
C PRO A 144 -1.73 -6.49 -24.32
N PHE A 145 -0.56 -5.90 -24.55
CA PHE A 145 0.40 -6.32 -25.56
C PHE A 145 1.74 -6.65 -24.94
N ILE A 146 2.50 -7.55 -25.59
CA ILE A 146 3.79 -8.00 -25.05
C ILE A 146 4.90 -7.04 -25.51
N VAL A 147 5.79 -6.66 -24.59
CA VAL A 147 7.00 -5.91 -24.84
C VAL A 147 8.18 -6.79 -24.45
N GLU A 148 8.98 -7.19 -25.44
CA GLU A 148 10.10 -8.09 -25.29
C GLU A 148 11.41 -7.42 -25.63
N ASP A 149 12.47 -7.81 -24.93
CA ASP A 149 13.87 -7.50 -25.26
C ASP A 149 14.76 -8.56 -24.59
N SER A 150 16.07 -8.44 -24.72
CA SER A 150 17.03 -9.26 -24.00
C SER A 150 18.27 -8.46 -23.62
N ILE A 151 18.89 -8.85 -22.50
CA ILE A 151 20.21 -8.37 -22.15
C ILE A 151 21.21 -9.41 -22.64
N GLN A 152 22.12 -8.98 -23.52
CA GLN A 152 23.16 -9.79 -24.12
C GLN A 152 24.47 -9.60 -23.39
N PHE A 153 25.15 -10.72 -23.09
CA PHE A 153 26.44 -10.76 -22.40
C PHE A 153 27.44 -11.47 -23.29
N VAL A 154 28.57 -10.81 -23.56
CA VAL A 154 29.67 -11.41 -24.30
C VAL A 154 30.84 -11.64 -23.36
N THR A 155 31.19 -12.91 -23.13
CA THR A 155 32.28 -13.31 -22.26
C THR A 155 33.19 -14.27 -23.05
N ASN A 156 34.42 -13.86 -23.30
CA ASN A 156 35.41 -14.65 -24.06
C ASN A 156 34.91 -15.14 -25.44
N GLY A 157 34.13 -14.31 -26.13
CA GLY A 157 33.53 -14.62 -27.42
C GLY A 157 32.25 -15.45 -27.38
N HIS A 158 31.81 -15.89 -26.20
CA HIS A 158 30.54 -16.58 -26.03
C HIS A 158 29.41 -15.61 -25.72
N LEU A 159 28.35 -15.68 -26.49
CA LEU A 159 27.13 -14.91 -26.28
C LEU A 159 26.15 -15.69 -25.37
N GLN A 160 25.74 -15.05 -24.30
CA GLN A 160 24.64 -15.50 -23.42
C GLN A 160 23.60 -14.37 -23.31
N GLN A 161 22.39 -14.69 -22.94
CA GLN A 161 21.34 -13.68 -22.78
C GLN A 161 20.40 -14.00 -21.62
N VAL A 162 19.81 -12.93 -21.06
CA VAL A 162 18.65 -12.98 -20.17
C VAL A 162 17.50 -12.31 -20.90
N GLN A 163 16.39 -13.04 -21.04
CA GLN A 163 15.19 -12.53 -21.71
C GLN A 163 14.46 -11.54 -20.80
N LEU A 164 13.90 -10.47 -21.39
CA LEU A 164 13.08 -9.47 -20.72
C LEU A 164 11.67 -9.50 -21.30
N ASN A 165 10.67 -9.72 -20.46
CA ASN A 165 9.26 -9.75 -20.85
C ASN A 165 8.45 -8.82 -19.98
N SER A 166 7.57 -8.01 -20.59
CA SER A 166 6.56 -7.21 -19.89
C SER A 166 5.28 -7.14 -20.70
N PHE A 167 4.19 -6.81 -20.01
CA PHE A 167 2.88 -6.63 -20.64
C PHE A 167 2.52 -5.15 -20.56
N GLY A 168 2.26 -4.52 -21.72
CA GLY A 168 1.78 -3.16 -21.80
C GLY A 168 0.27 -3.11 -21.87
N GLN A 169 -0.34 -2.14 -21.21
CA GLN A 169 -1.78 -1.87 -21.26
C GLN A 169 -2.04 -0.38 -21.47
N ASN A 170 -2.85 -0.05 -22.46
CA ASN A 170 -3.37 1.30 -22.63
C ASN A 170 -4.45 1.61 -21.59
N ALA A 171 -4.64 2.90 -21.30
CA ALA A 171 -5.63 3.39 -20.36
C ALA A 171 -6.10 4.81 -20.75
N HIS A 172 -7.22 5.23 -20.16
CA HIS A 172 -7.60 6.64 -20.10
C HIS A 172 -6.86 7.31 -18.94
N PHE A 173 -6.01 8.28 -19.22
CA PHE A 173 -5.20 8.95 -18.21
C PHE A 173 -5.78 10.31 -17.82
N TYR A 174 -5.81 10.56 -16.50
CA TYR A 174 -6.18 11.82 -15.88
C TYR A 174 -5.04 12.28 -14.97
N ASP A 175 -4.52 13.47 -15.21
CA ASP A 175 -3.40 14.01 -14.45
C ASP A 175 -3.71 15.44 -13.99
N ALA A 176 -4.06 15.59 -12.71
CA ALA A 176 -4.50 16.86 -12.13
C ALA A 176 -5.68 17.47 -12.94
N ASP A 177 -6.69 16.67 -13.21
CA ASP A 177 -7.76 16.96 -14.16
C ASP A 177 -9.13 17.13 -13.48
N SER A 178 -10.13 17.59 -14.24
CA SER A 178 -11.49 17.78 -13.73
C SER A 178 -12.59 17.32 -14.72
N ILE A 179 -13.69 16.84 -14.14
CA ILE A 179 -14.94 16.56 -14.82
C ILE A 179 -15.83 17.80 -14.67
N GLU A 180 -16.04 18.50 -15.77
CA GLU A 180 -16.79 19.78 -15.82
C GLU A 180 -18.26 19.57 -16.25
N ASN A 181 -18.59 18.41 -16.84
CA ASN A 181 -19.90 18.07 -17.36
C ASN A 181 -20.29 16.65 -16.96
N ASN A 182 -21.53 16.25 -17.28
CA ASN A 182 -21.99 14.90 -17.09
C ASN A 182 -21.18 13.94 -17.96
N THR A 183 -20.42 13.06 -17.34
CA THR A 183 -19.47 12.15 -17.98
C THR A 183 -19.80 10.71 -17.63
N VAL A 184 -19.62 9.80 -18.57
CA VAL A 184 -19.84 8.37 -18.36
C VAL A 184 -18.58 7.61 -18.73
N TRP A 185 -18.12 6.77 -17.80
CA TRP A 185 -17.04 5.83 -18.02
C TRP A 185 -17.60 4.42 -18.29
N ASN A 186 -17.07 3.77 -19.32
CA ASN A 186 -17.45 2.43 -19.73
C ASN A 186 -16.27 1.47 -19.61
N ASP A 187 -16.55 0.17 -19.67
CA ASP A 187 -15.57 -0.91 -19.59
C ASP A 187 -14.87 -1.16 -20.94
N ASP A 188 -14.30 -0.12 -21.54
CA ASP A 188 -13.51 -0.20 -22.78
C ASP A 188 -12.00 -0.30 -22.46
N LEU A 189 -11.49 0.61 -21.67
CA LEU A 189 -10.11 0.64 -21.15
C LEU A 189 -10.11 0.98 -19.65
N PRO A 190 -9.07 0.62 -18.92
CA PRO A 190 -8.89 1.11 -17.56
C PRO A 190 -8.74 2.63 -17.50
N TYR A 191 -9.11 3.21 -16.36
CA TYR A 191 -8.95 4.62 -16.06
C TYR A 191 -7.82 4.77 -15.06
N VAL A 192 -6.85 5.66 -15.31
CA VAL A 192 -5.69 5.90 -14.46
C VAL A 192 -5.66 7.36 -14.03
N ILE A 193 -5.78 7.60 -12.73
CA ILE A 193 -5.69 8.92 -12.11
C ILE A 193 -4.28 9.04 -11.50
N LEU A 194 -3.44 9.92 -12.06
CA LEU A 194 -2.04 10.04 -11.66
C LEU A 194 -1.85 10.90 -10.40
N ASN A 195 -2.50 12.08 -10.34
CA ASN A 195 -2.43 12.99 -9.20
C ASN A 195 -3.81 13.17 -8.56
N TYR A 196 -4.73 13.82 -9.24
CA TYR A 196 -6.11 13.91 -8.77
C TYR A 196 -7.09 14.02 -9.93
N LEU A 197 -8.34 13.64 -9.65
CA LEU A 197 -9.49 13.91 -10.51
C LEU A 197 -10.56 14.60 -9.66
N GLN A 198 -11.01 15.78 -10.09
CA GLN A 198 -12.04 16.53 -9.41
C GLN A 198 -13.33 16.51 -10.19
N ILE A 199 -14.44 16.07 -9.58
CA ILE A 199 -15.78 16.21 -10.15
C ILE A 199 -16.36 17.52 -9.65
N LYS A 200 -16.46 18.50 -10.54
CA LYS A 200 -16.89 19.86 -10.21
C LYS A 200 -18.35 19.93 -9.77
N GLN A 201 -18.66 20.95 -9.00
CA GLN A 201 -20.04 21.25 -8.63
C GLN A 201 -20.92 21.43 -9.88
N GLY A 202 -22.07 20.77 -9.89
CA GLY A 202 -22.98 20.75 -11.05
C GLY A 202 -22.67 19.73 -12.14
N ALA A 203 -21.50 19.07 -12.08
CA ALA A 203 -21.13 17.95 -12.94
C ALA A 203 -21.41 16.59 -12.28
N SER A 204 -21.48 15.56 -13.09
CA SER A 204 -21.58 14.17 -12.61
C SER A 204 -20.62 13.25 -13.35
N LEU A 205 -20.07 12.27 -12.61
CA LEU A 205 -19.37 11.13 -13.18
C LEU A 205 -20.15 9.86 -12.89
N THR A 206 -20.49 9.12 -13.95
CA THR A 206 -21.09 7.79 -13.84
C THR A 206 -20.08 6.75 -14.31
N ILE A 207 -19.75 5.81 -13.45
CA ILE A 207 -18.81 4.72 -13.71
C ILE A 207 -19.61 3.42 -13.81
N ASN A 208 -19.68 2.85 -15.00
CA ASN A 208 -20.43 1.64 -15.26
C ASN A 208 -19.71 0.38 -14.75
N LYS A 209 -20.46 -0.73 -14.67
CA LYS A 209 -19.97 -2.04 -14.22
C LYS A 209 -18.67 -2.45 -14.89
N ASN A 210 -17.86 -3.27 -14.20
CA ASN A 210 -16.55 -3.78 -14.62
C ASN A 210 -15.44 -2.73 -14.80
N CYS A 211 -15.73 -1.44 -14.80
CA CYS A 211 -14.70 -0.41 -14.92
C CYS A 211 -13.63 -0.60 -13.84
N LYS A 212 -12.38 -0.42 -14.25
CA LYS A 212 -11.20 -0.49 -13.38
C LYS A 212 -10.58 0.89 -13.30
N VAL A 213 -10.55 1.45 -12.11
CA VAL A 213 -9.95 2.76 -11.83
C VAL A 213 -8.71 2.56 -10.98
N TYR A 214 -7.59 2.99 -11.50
CA TYR A 214 -6.28 2.87 -10.89
C TYR A 214 -5.76 4.23 -10.46
N PHE A 215 -5.15 4.28 -9.29
CA PHE A 215 -4.67 5.53 -8.70
C PHE A 215 -3.16 5.50 -8.58
N GLY A 216 -2.50 6.56 -9.02
CA GLY A 216 -1.09 6.84 -8.80
C GLY A 216 -0.77 7.04 -7.31
N ALA A 217 0.52 7.11 -6.99
CA ALA A 217 0.97 7.30 -5.61
C ALA A 217 0.46 8.64 -5.06
N GLY A 218 -0.33 8.58 -3.97
CA GLY A 218 -0.94 9.75 -3.36
C GLY A 218 -2.13 10.35 -4.12
N ALA A 219 -2.55 9.76 -5.24
CA ALA A 219 -3.66 10.27 -6.04
C ALA A 219 -5.00 10.22 -5.29
N ALA A 220 -5.90 11.14 -5.64
CA ALA A 220 -7.22 11.28 -5.02
C ALA A 220 -8.33 11.50 -6.05
N MET A 221 -9.54 11.08 -5.72
CA MET A 221 -10.76 11.52 -6.40
C MET A 221 -11.52 12.48 -5.47
N LEU A 222 -11.75 13.70 -5.93
CA LEU A 222 -12.42 14.77 -5.18
C LEU A 222 -13.79 15.02 -5.78
N VAL A 223 -14.85 14.88 -5.00
CA VAL A 223 -16.24 15.01 -5.46
C VAL A 223 -16.85 16.28 -4.86
N GLU A 224 -17.09 17.30 -5.68
CA GLU A 224 -17.88 18.50 -5.37
C GLU A 224 -19.26 18.42 -6.03
N GLY A 225 -19.42 17.61 -7.07
CA GLY A 225 -20.64 17.32 -7.78
C GLY A 225 -21.26 15.98 -7.38
N GLN A 226 -21.52 15.12 -8.37
CA GLN A 226 -22.12 13.80 -8.16
C GLN A 226 -21.25 12.67 -8.70
N LEU A 227 -21.04 11.62 -7.91
CA LEU A 227 -20.40 10.38 -8.33
C LEU A 227 -21.39 9.22 -8.25
N ASN A 228 -21.59 8.53 -9.37
CA ASN A 228 -22.37 7.30 -9.47
C ASN A 228 -21.44 6.14 -9.87
N VAL A 229 -21.34 5.12 -9.04
CA VAL A 229 -20.66 3.86 -9.31
C VAL A 229 -21.71 2.78 -9.43
N LEU A 230 -21.84 2.18 -10.62
CA LEU A 230 -22.96 1.30 -10.99
C LEU A 230 -22.46 -0.11 -11.34
N GLY A 231 -21.88 -0.82 -10.37
CA GLY A 231 -21.71 -2.26 -10.47
C GLY A 231 -23.07 -2.98 -10.38
N THR A 232 -23.15 -4.24 -10.77
CA THR A 232 -24.42 -4.98 -10.83
C THR A 232 -24.45 -6.22 -9.94
N ASP A 233 -23.30 -6.81 -9.68
CA ASP A 233 -23.12 -8.00 -8.87
C ASP A 233 -21.64 -8.19 -8.51
N THR A 234 -21.33 -9.19 -7.72
CA THR A 234 -19.94 -9.45 -7.26
C THR A 234 -18.96 -9.84 -8.37
N SER A 235 -19.43 -10.26 -9.54
CA SER A 235 -18.58 -10.55 -10.70
C SER A 235 -18.38 -9.31 -11.59
N ASN A 236 -19.24 -8.31 -11.46
CA ASN A 236 -19.29 -7.10 -12.27
C ASN A 236 -19.09 -5.83 -11.40
N MET A 237 -18.28 -5.92 -10.36
CA MET A 237 -17.93 -4.78 -9.50
C MET A 237 -17.08 -3.75 -10.25
N VAL A 238 -17.24 -2.49 -9.89
CA VAL A 238 -16.28 -1.43 -10.23
C VAL A 238 -15.11 -1.51 -9.26
N THR A 239 -13.89 -1.50 -9.76
CA THR A 239 -12.68 -1.67 -8.93
C THR A 239 -11.89 -0.37 -8.82
N PHE A 240 -11.61 0.05 -7.57
CA PHE A 240 -10.71 1.16 -7.24
C PHE A 240 -9.49 0.61 -6.48
N ARG A 241 -8.27 0.83 -7.01
CA ARG A 241 -7.02 0.36 -6.40
C ARG A 241 -5.81 1.16 -6.85
N GLY A 242 -4.66 0.93 -6.23
CA GLY A 242 -3.40 1.50 -6.68
C GLY A 242 -2.97 0.99 -8.06
N VAL A 243 -2.23 1.83 -8.79
CA VAL A 243 -1.77 1.59 -10.17
C VAL A 243 -0.75 0.46 -10.30
N ARG A 244 -0.11 0.07 -9.21
CA ARG A 244 0.91 -0.98 -9.24
C ARG A 244 0.26 -2.36 -9.21
N LEU A 245 0.40 -3.10 -10.31
CA LEU A 245 -0.15 -4.46 -10.48
C LEU A 245 0.90 -5.53 -10.20
N ALA A 246 2.19 -5.18 -10.33
CA ALA A 246 3.32 -6.06 -10.15
C ALA A 246 3.56 -6.45 -8.67
N LYS A 247 4.54 -7.32 -8.47
CA LYS A 247 5.11 -7.61 -7.16
C LYS A 247 6.28 -6.67 -6.87
N ASP A 248 6.61 -6.49 -5.58
CA ASP A 248 7.80 -5.76 -5.17
C ASP A 248 9.09 -6.60 -5.38
N VAL A 249 10.23 -6.04 -5.01
CA VAL A 249 11.54 -6.71 -5.11
C VAL A 249 11.69 -7.97 -4.25
N ALA A 250 10.82 -8.15 -3.25
CA ALA A 250 10.75 -9.33 -2.39
C ALA A 250 9.65 -10.32 -2.81
N ASP A 251 9.15 -10.22 -4.06
CA ASP A 251 8.09 -11.03 -4.67
C ASP A 251 6.73 -10.95 -3.96
N ARG A 252 6.45 -9.85 -3.23
CA ARG A 252 5.19 -9.63 -2.53
C ARG A 252 4.22 -8.83 -3.40
N PRO A 253 2.95 -9.27 -3.55
CA PRO A 253 1.97 -8.55 -4.37
C PRO A 253 1.71 -7.14 -3.86
N TYR A 254 1.74 -6.14 -4.74
CA TYR A 254 1.32 -4.78 -4.36
C TYR A 254 -0.14 -4.70 -3.91
N ASP A 255 -0.96 -5.68 -4.25
CA ASP A 255 -2.34 -5.80 -3.78
C ASP A 255 -2.46 -5.94 -2.26
N ASP A 256 -1.41 -6.37 -1.58
CA ASP A 256 -1.40 -6.53 -0.12
C ASP A 256 -1.00 -5.25 0.64
N PHE A 257 -0.44 -4.24 -0.07
CA PHE A 257 0.06 -3.02 0.58
C PHE A 257 -1.03 -1.96 0.69
N PRO A 258 -1.36 -1.48 1.89
CA PRO A 258 -2.25 -0.33 2.09
C PRO A 258 -1.53 0.99 1.76
N GLY A 259 -2.30 2.09 1.61
CA GLY A 259 -1.74 3.44 1.50
C GLY A 259 -1.11 3.78 0.15
N GLN A 260 -1.53 3.12 -0.93
CA GLN A 260 -0.96 3.37 -2.26
C GLN A 260 -1.45 4.68 -2.89
N TYR A 261 -2.63 5.16 -2.51
CA TYR A 261 -3.24 6.42 -2.97
C TYR A 261 -4.06 7.05 -1.84
N ALA A 262 -4.43 8.32 -1.98
CA ALA A 262 -5.10 9.03 -0.89
C ALA A 262 -6.49 8.47 -0.58
N GLY A 263 -7.38 8.39 -1.56
CA GLY A 263 -8.73 7.89 -1.36
C GLY A 263 -9.79 8.61 -2.18
N LEU A 264 -11.05 8.44 -1.78
CA LEU A 264 -12.23 9.06 -2.37
C LEU A 264 -12.83 10.07 -1.37
N PHE A 265 -12.98 11.33 -1.79
CA PHE A 265 -13.37 12.44 -0.91
C PHE A 265 -14.62 13.13 -1.42
N PHE A 266 -15.71 13.04 -0.66
CA PHE A 266 -16.95 13.77 -0.90
C PHE A 266 -16.93 15.07 -0.13
N LEU A 267 -16.88 16.17 -0.86
CA LEU A 267 -16.80 17.51 -0.30
C LEU A 267 -18.21 18.09 -0.08
N ARG A 268 -18.27 19.20 0.62
CA ARG A 268 -19.52 19.88 0.97
C ARG A 268 -20.50 19.98 -0.20
N GLY A 269 -21.74 19.53 0.01
CA GLY A 269 -22.83 19.60 -0.98
C GLY A 269 -22.79 18.54 -2.08
N SER A 270 -21.77 17.67 -2.09
CA SER A 270 -21.69 16.58 -3.07
C SER A 270 -22.62 15.42 -2.74
N THR A 271 -22.87 14.59 -3.74
CA THR A 271 -23.64 13.36 -3.57
C THR A 271 -22.92 12.15 -4.17
N GLY A 272 -23.11 10.98 -3.56
CA GLY A 272 -22.56 9.71 -4.02
C GLY A 272 -23.60 8.60 -4.03
N ASN A 273 -23.60 7.81 -5.09
CA ASN A 273 -24.27 6.52 -5.14
C ASN A 273 -23.26 5.46 -5.56
N LEU A 274 -22.85 4.60 -4.60
CA LEU A 274 -21.77 3.62 -4.78
C LEU A 274 -22.34 2.22 -4.65
N GLU A 275 -22.57 1.56 -5.75
CA GLU A 275 -23.13 0.22 -5.81
C GLU A 275 -22.15 -0.77 -6.41
N TYR A 276 -21.93 -1.89 -5.73
CA TYR A 276 -20.93 -2.90 -6.09
C TYR A 276 -19.55 -2.30 -6.38
N LEU A 277 -19.09 -1.42 -5.49
CA LEU A 277 -17.72 -0.91 -5.49
C LEU A 277 -16.79 -1.87 -4.75
N ASN A 278 -15.66 -2.20 -5.35
CA ASN A 278 -14.54 -2.91 -4.75
C ASN A 278 -13.34 -1.96 -4.61
N MET A 279 -13.23 -1.31 -3.46
CA MET A 279 -12.19 -0.31 -3.18
C MET A 279 -11.18 -0.84 -2.19
N ARG A 280 -9.87 -0.73 -2.52
CA ARG A 280 -8.80 -1.19 -1.63
C ARG A 280 -7.51 -0.41 -1.77
N ASN A 281 -6.66 -0.57 -0.77
CA ASN A 281 -5.28 -0.12 -0.74
C ASN A 281 -5.10 1.40 -0.69
N SER A 282 -6.14 2.15 -0.36
CA SER A 282 -6.03 3.60 -0.15
C SER A 282 -5.45 3.94 1.23
N THR A 283 -5.15 5.22 1.42
CA THR A 283 -4.81 5.74 2.75
C THR A 283 -6.08 5.93 3.58
N TYR A 284 -7.10 6.58 3.02
CA TYR A 284 -8.26 7.03 3.78
C TYR A 284 -9.60 6.43 3.36
N GLY A 285 -9.65 5.44 2.46
CA GLY A 285 -10.91 4.84 2.03
C GLY A 285 -11.89 5.87 1.45
N ILE A 286 -13.16 5.84 1.92
CA ILE A 286 -14.20 6.79 1.54
C ILE A 286 -14.36 7.84 2.65
N ASN A 287 -14.17 9.10 2.29
CA ASN A 287 -14.31 10.25 3.18
C ASN A 287 -15.53 11.06 2.79
N VAL A 288 -16.42 11.34 3.76
CA VAL A 288 -17.67 12.06 3.55
C VAL A 288 -17.70 13.25 4.49
N GLY A 289 -17.62 14.46 3.94
CA GLY A 289 -17.64 15.70 4.71
C GLY A 289 -16.30 16.42 4.82
N ASN A 290 -15.24 15.92 4.18
CA ASN A 290 -13.94 16.58 4.24
C ASN A 290 -14.00 18.01 3.69
N ILE A 291 -13.29 18.92 4.33
CA ILE A 291 -13.15 20.30 3.88
C ILE A 291 -11.89 20.46 3.03
N LYS A 292 -11.98 21.27 1.99
CA LYS A 292 -10.80 21.68 1.23
C LYS A 292 -9.88 22.50 2.16
N THR A 293 -8.74 21.94 2.51
CA THR A 293 -7.75 22.61 3.36
C THR A 293 -7.08 23.76 2.61
N SER A 294 -6.83 24.87 3.32
CA SER A 294 -6.03 26.00 2.88
C SER A 294 -4.80 26.12 3.78
N ASP A 295 -3.73 26.69 3.27
CA ASP A 295 -2.54 27.01 4.09
C ASP A 295 -2.85 28.14 5.12
N ASN A 296 -3.98 28.79 4.98
CA ASN A 296 -4.44 29.83 5.92
C ASN A 296 -5.39 29.22 6.98
N PRO A 297 -4.96 29.11 8.27
CA PRO A 297 -5.78 28.56 9.34
C PRO A 297 -7.12 29.27 9.55
N ALA A 298 -7.18 30.61 9.34
CA ALA A 298 -8.41 31.40 9.49
C ALA A 298 -9.46 31.00 8.42
N VAL A 299 -9.01 30.68 7.19
CA VAL A 299 -9.90 30.21 6.11
C VAL A 299 -10.45 28.84 6.44
N ASN A 300 -9.61 27.94 6.98
CA ASN A 300 -10.03 26.60 7.39
C ASN A 300 -11.05 26.67 8.54
N LEU A 301 -10.82 27.52 9.54
CA LEU A 301 -11.76 27.71 10.65
C LEU A 301 -13.10 28.26 10.18
N ALA A 302 -13.10 29.28 9.30
CA ALA A 302 -14.33 29.83 8.73
C ALA A 302 -15.09 28.78 7.89
N ALA A 303 -14.36 27.93 7.14
CA ALA A 303 -14.96 26.84 6.39
C ALA A 303 -15.60 25.77 7.30
N LEU A 304 -14.94 25.41 8.40
CA LEU A 304 -15.46 24.51 9.42
C LEU A 304 -16.73 25.07 10.07
N GLN A 305 -16.70 26.34 10.49
CA GLN A 305 -17.83 27.02 11.10
C GLN A 305 -19.04 27.18 10.18
N ALA A 306 -18.82 27.17 8.85
CA ALA A 306 -19.87 27.23 7.85
C ALA A 306 -20.47 25.86 7.51
N MET A 307 -19.93 24.77 8.05
CA MET A 307 -20.49 23.42 7.87
C MET A 307 -21.71 23.22 8.77
N SER A 308 -22.71 22.58 8.25
CA SER A 308 -23.89 22.13 8.97
C SER A 308 -24.47 20.90 8.29
N ILE A 309 -25.31 20.15 8.97
CA ILE A 309 -25.94 18.96 8.42
C ILE A 309 -26.80 19.25 7.18
N SER A 310 -27.31 20.46 7.02
CA SER A 310 -28.09 20.87 5.85
C SER A 310 -27.28 20.97 4.55
N ASN A 311 -25.96 21.16 4.65
CA ASN A 311 -25.07 21.22 3.50
C ASN A 311 -24.00 20.11 3.49
N ALA A 312 -24.17 19.12 4.37
CA ALA A 312 -23.31 17.97 4.44
C ALA A 312 -23.37 17.13 3.14
N PRO A 313 -22.26 16.54 2.70
CA PRO A 313 -22.28 15.60 1.59
C PRO A 313 -23.07 14.37 1.98
N GLN A 314 -23.77 13.77 1.02
CA GLN A 314 -24.59 12.57 1.21
C GLN A 314 -24.11 11.44 0.32
N VAL A 315 -23.82 10.28 0.91
CA VAL A 315 -23.32 9.09 0.19
C VAL A 315 -24.15 7.87 0.56
N THR A 316 -24.63 7.18 -0.46
CA THR A 316 -25.25 5.85 -0.35
C THR A 316 -24.26 4.80 -0.84
N ILE A 317 -24.02 3.75 -0.05
CA ILE A 317 -23.09 2.66 -0.35
C ILE A 317 -23.85 1.33 -0.26
N LYS A 318 -23.90 0.59 -1.37
CA LYS A 318 -24.62 -0.69 -1.41
C LYS A 318 -23.76 -1.80 -1.98
N ASN A 319 -23.89 -3.00 -1.40
CA ASN A 319 -23.27 -4.23 -1.93
C ASN A 319 -21.76 -4.09 -2.20
N SER A 320 -21.04 -3.30 -1.42
CA SER A 320 -19.68 -2.84 -1.70
C SER A 320 -18.66 -3.44 -0.74
N LYS A 321 -17.39 -3.45 -1.16
CA LYS A 321 -16.25 -3.92 -0.37
C LYS A 321 -15.19 -2.83 -0.28
N ILE A 322 -14.81 -2.42 0.94
CA ILE A 322 -13.83 -1.39 1.21
C ILE A 322 -12.83 -1.96 2.20
N TYR A 323 -11.56 -2.10 1.81
CA TYR A 323 -10.62 -2.80 2.66
C TYR A 323 -9.16 -2.47 2.40
N ASN A 324 -8.32 -2.92 3.34
CA ASN A 324 -6.87 -2.81 3.27
C ASN A 324 -6.41 -1.36 3.11
N ASN A 325 -6.98 -0.45 3.91
CA ASN A 325 -6.66 0.96 3.90
C ASN A 325 -5.68 1.30 5.04
N ALA A 326 -4.76 2.25 4.82
CA ALA A 326 -3.73 2.56 5.81
C ALA A 326 -4.27 3.23 7.07
N PHE A 327 -5.38 4.00 6.96
CA PHE A 327 -6.02 4.66 8.10
C PHE A 327 -7.47 4.21 8.27
N TYR A 328 -8.40 4.73 7.47
CA TYR A 328 -9.84 4.55 7.65
C TYR A 328 -10.45 3.75 6.49
N GLY A 329 -11.51 2.99 6.79
CA GLY A 329 -12.39 2.43 5.77
C GLY A 329 -13.44 3.44 5.33
N LEU A 330 -14.26 3.88 6.30
CA LEU A 330 -15.20 4.97 6.17
C LEU A 330 -14.83 6.09 7.14
N PHE A 331 -14.72 7.29 6.64
CA PHE A 331 -14.52 8.48 7.45
C PHE A 331 -15.65 9.48 7.18
N GLY A 332 -16.42 9.80 8.24
CA GLY A 332 -17.43 10.85 8.24
C GLY A 332 -16.95 12.07 9.01
N PHE A 333 -17.15 13.26 8.45
CA PHE A 333 -16.90 14.52 9.14
C PHE A 333 -18.09 15.44 8.90
N LEU A 334 -19.04 15.46 9.84
CA LEU A 334 -20.35 16.09 9.67
C LEU A 334 -21.00 15.69 8.31
N GLY A 335 -20.95 14.40 7.98
CA GLY A 335 -21.44 13.85 6.70
C GLY A 335 -22.74 13.08 6.88
N LYS A 336 -23.28 12.61 5.74
CA LYS A 336 -24.42 11.67 5.73
C LYS A 336 -24.02 10.42 4.97
N ILE A 337 -24.07 9.26 5.64
CA ILE A 337 -23.80 7.97 5.02
C ILE A 337 -24.96 7.03 5.30
N TYR A 338 -25.53 6.47 4.22
CA TYR A 338 -26.35 5.28 4.27
C TYR A 338 -25.59 4.12 3.64
N ALA A 339 -25.42 3.01 4.35
CA ALA A 339 -24.80 1.82 3.78
C ALA A 339 -25.63 0.56 4.03
N GLU A 340 -25.78 -0.28 3.00
CA GLU A 340 -26.42 -1.59 3.13
C GLU A 340 -25.57 -2.69 2.49
N ASN A 341 -25.63 -3.91 3.04
CA ASN A 341 -24.88 -5.08 2.54
C ASN A 341 -23.41 -4.79 2.26
N THR A 342 -22.79 -3.90 3.01
CA THR A 342 -21.42 -3.45 2.75
C THR A 342 -20.43 -4.11 3.71
N LEU A 343 -19.32 -4.58 3.17
CA LEU A 343 -18.20 -5.16 3.91
C LEU A 343 -17.04 -4.15 4.00
N VAL A 344 -16.66 -3.76 5.23
CA VAL A 344 -15.50 -2.90 5.46
C VAL A 344 -14.56 -3.58 6.45
N TYR A 345 -13.29 -3.75 6.09
CA TYR A 345 -12.36 -4.47 6.94
C TYR A 345 -10.89 -4.12 6.70
N ASN A 346 -10.05 -4.53 7.65
CA ASN A 346 -8.59 -4.44 7.55
C ASN A 346 -8.11 -3.00 7.28
N CYS A 347 -8.37 -2.10 8.24
CA CYS A 347 -7.91 -0.71 8.19
C CYS A 347 -6.92 -0.45 9.33
N GLY A 348 -5.91 0.39 9.08
CA GLY A 348 -4.78 0.58 9.99
C GLY A 348 -5.10 1.44 11.21
N LYS A 349 -6.19 2.20 11.20
CA LYS A 349 -6.69 2.97 12.33
C LYS A 349 -8.11 2.51 12.69
N ASN A 350 -9.14 3.16 12.20
CA ASN A 350 -10.51 2.72 12.43
C ASN A 350 -11.11 2.15 11.14
N VAL A 351 -11.95 1.15 11.22
CA VAL A 351 -12.76 0.70 10.09
C VAL A 351 -13.82 1.76 9.77
N ILE A 352 -14.43 2.33 10.81
CA ILE A 352 -15.32 3.49 10.73
C ILE A 352 -14.86 4.55 11.73
N ASN A 353 -14.67 5.76 11.26
CA ASN A 353 -14.42 6.93 12.08
C ASN A 353 -15.41 8.04 11.70
N LEU A 354 -16.25 8.44 12.64
CA LEU A 354 -17.26 9.48 12.47
C LEU A 354 -16.92 10.63 13.43
N SER A 355 -16.47 11.75 12.86
CA SER A 355 -16.00 12.90 13.62
C SER A 355 -16.88 14.12 13.36
N ASP A 356 -16.99 14.99 14.38
CA ASP A 356 -17.77 16.21 14.34
C ASP A 356 -19.26 15.97 13.99
N GLY A 357 -19.84 14.89 14.53
CA GLY A 357 -21.23 14.52 14.30
C GLY A 357 -21.56 14.02 12.89
N GLY A 358 -22.79 14.26 12.44
CA GLY A 358 -23.34 13.80 11.17
C GLY A 358 -24.52 12.83 11.34
N GLU A 359 -25.04 12.32 10.23
CA GLU A 359 -26.17 11.36 10.20
C GLU A 359 -25.76 10.09 9.45
N TYR A 360 -25.78 8.95 10.14
CA TYR A 360 -25.24 7.70 9.62
C TYR A 360 -26.18 6.54 9.86
N GLU A 361 -26.41 5.73 8.81
CA GLU A 361 -27.26 4.53 8.90
C GLU A 361 -26.56 3.35 8.21
N PHE A 362 -26.50 2.22 8.90
CA PHE A 362 -25.87 0.99 8.44
C PHE A 362 -26.82 -0.20 8.59
N LEU A 363 -27.20 -0.80 7.47
CA LEU A 363 -28.16 -1.91 7.43
C LEU A 363 -27.50 -3.17 6.85
N ASN A 364 -27.54 -4.27 7.59
CA ASN A 364 -26.94 -5.55 7.18
C ASN A 364 -25.48 -5.43 6.71
N CYS A 365 -24.68 -4.61 7.37
CA CYS A 365 -23.24 -4.44 7.07
C CYS A 365 -22.36 -5.35 7.93
N THR A 366 -21.17 -5.64 7.43
CA THR A 366 -20.13 -6.34 8.20
C THR A 366 -18.89 -5.45 8.29
N PHE A 367 -18.53 -5.09 9.51
CA PHE A 367 -17.33 -4.32 9.85
C PHE A 367 -16.41 -5.22 10.68
N TYR A 368 -15.17 -5.39 10.22
CA TYR A 368 -14.24 -6.28 10.90
C TYR A 368 -12.83 -5.69 10.99
N ALA A 369 -12.26 -5.71 12.19
CA ALA A 369 -10.92 -5.20 12.46
C ALA A 369 -9.97 -6.29 12.98
N ARG A 370 -8.81 -6.38 12.40
CA ARG A 370 -7.74 -7.29 12.81
C ARG A 370 -6.37 -6.80 12.33
N SER A 371 -5.32 -7.29 12.95
CA SER A 371 -3.97 -7.12 12.40
C SER A 371 -3.73 -8.01 11.19
N SER A 372 -2.91 -7.52 10.28
CA SER A 372 -2.36 -8.26 9.13
C SER A 372 -0.86 -8.03 9.04
N VAL A 373 -0.20 -8.53 7.99
CA VAL A 373 1.25 -8.33 7.79
C VAL A 373 1.62 -6.84 7.69
N TYR A 374 0.73 -6.01 7.12
CA TYR A 374 1.00 -4.60 6.85
C TYR A 374 0.15 -3.63 7.68
N ILE A 375 -0.80 -4.14 8.44
CA ILE A 375 -1.74 -3.35 9.25
C ILE A 375 -1.69 -3.85 10.67
N SER A 376 -1.46 -2.94 11.61
CA SER A 376 -1.54 -3.22 13.04
C SER A 376 -2.88 -2.71 13.58
N HIS A 377 -3.67 -3.62 14.16
CA HIS A 377 -4.88 -3.28 14.91
C HIS A 377 -4.67 -3.68 16.37
N SER A 378 -4.12 -2.77 17.17
CA SER A 378 -3.69 -3.06 18.54
C SER A 378 -4.00 -1.95 19.55
N LYS A 379 -4.47 -0.80 19.09
CA LYS A 379 -4.71 0.37 19.95
C LYS A 379 -6.06 1.07 19.67
N GLU A 380 -6.32 1.34 18.40
CA GLU A 380 -7.50 2.09 17.98
C GLU A 380 -8.70 1.15 17.82
N PRO A 381 -9.91 1.51 18.28
CA PRO A 381 -11.10 0.69 18.12
C PRO A 381 -11.52 0.60 16.65
N LEU A 382 -12.32 -0.40 16.31
CA LEU A 382 -12.92 -0.52 14.97
C LEU A 382 -13.79 0.70 14.64
N PHE A 383 -14.63 1.12 15.59
CA PHE A 383 -15.58 2.21 15.44
C PHE A 383 -15.32 3.31 16.47
N TYR A 384 -15.20 4.54 15.97
CA TYR A 384 -15.07 5.75 16.77
C TYR A 384 -16.09 6.78 16.31
N PHE A 385 -16.84 7.41 17.26
CA PHE A 385 -17.78 8.47 16.98
C PHE A 385 -17.68 9.59 18.01
N ASN A 386 -17.53 10.82 17.54
CA ASN A 386 -17.63 12.01 18.37
C ASN A 386 -18.51 13.09 17.74
N ASP A 387 -18.92 14.07 18.57
CA ASP A 387 -19.83 15.18 18.23
C ASP A 387 -19.13 16.54 18.22
N TYR A 388 -17.80 16.56 18.15
CA TYR A 388 -17.03 17.79 18.24
C TYR A 388 -15.75 17.76 17.39
N PHE A 389 -15.28 18.96 17.03
CA PHE A 389 -13.94 19.19 16.51
C PHE A 389 -13.14 20.06 17.50
N LYS A 390 -11.97 19.59 17.91
CA LYS A 390 -11.09 20.32 18.83
C LYS A 390 -10.25 21.35 18.06
N ILE A 391 -10.54 22.66 18.29
CA ILE A 391 -9.78 23.75 17.69
C ILE A 391 -8.44 23.94 18.42
N ASN A 392 -8.49 23.93 19.77
CA ASN A 392 -7.31 23.97 20.66
C ASN A 392 -7.72 23.41 22.04
N ASP A 393 -6.82 23.44 23.04
CA ASP A 393 -7.07 22.83 24.34
C ASP A 393 -8.27 23.40 25.11
N ASN A 394 -8.73 24.59 24.77
CA ASN A 394 -9.82 25.29 25.45
C ASN A 394 -11.00 25.64 24.53
N ALA A 395 -10.97 25.22 23.26
CA ALA A 395 -11.99 25.59 22.30
C ALA A 395 -12.39 24.41 21.40
N TYR A 396 -13.68 24.20 21.33
CA TYR A 396 -14.32 23.14 20.53
C TYR A 396 -15.35 23.75 19.59
N LEU A 397 -15.48 23.18 18.41
CA LEU A 397 -16.60 23.36 17.50
C LEU A 397 -17.52 22.16 17.70
N TYR A 398 -18.79 22.38 17.94
CA TYR A 398 -19.75 21.32 18.20
C TYR A 398 -20.59 21.06 16.96
N ALA A 399 -20.89 19.78 16.72
CA ALA A 399 -21.81 19.36 15.68
C ALA A 399 -23.23 19.88 15.91
N ASP A 400 -23.98 20.10 14.84
CA ASP A 400 -25.41 20.42 14.86
C ASP A 400 -26.31 19.17 14.68
N ALA A 401 -25.74 18.02 14.36
CA ALA A 401 -26.37 16.71 14.31
C ALA A 401 -25.36 15.61 14.62
N ALA A 402 -25.74 14.61 15.40
CA ALA A 402 -24.88 13.47 15.73
C ALA A 402 -25.72 12.20 15.93
N SER A 403 -25.93 11.42 14.87
CA SER A 403 -26.64 10.15 14.95
C SER A 403 -25.95 9.04 14.16
N ALA A 404 -25.91 7.83 14.71
CA ALA A 404 -25.41 6.66 14.01
C ALA A 404 -26.24 5.42 14.41
N TYR A 405 -26.91 4.82 13.43
CA TYR A 405 -27.75 3.65 13.61
C TYR A 405 -27.17 2.45 12.88
N PHE A 406 -26.97 1.36 13.61
CA PHE A 406 -26.55 0.07 13.09
C PHE A 406 -27.69 -0.92 13.27
N GLU A 407 -28.23 -1.43 12.18
CA GLU A 407 -29.29 -2.42 12.19
C GLU A 407 -28.84 -3.69 11.47
N ASN A 408 -29.01 -4.85 12.14
CA ASN A 408 -28.61 -6.15 11.60
C ASN A 408 -27.13 -6.24 11.18
N CYS A 409 -26.24 -5.58 11.90
CA CYS A 409 -24.82 -5.47 11.52
C CYS A 409 -23.94 -6.42 12.36
N ILE A 410 -22.78 -6.76 11.79
CA ILE A 410 -21.64 -7.34 12.51
C ILE A 410 -20.59 -6.23 12.69
N VAL A 411 -20.28 -5.88 13.95
CA VAL A 411 -19.27 -4.89 14.31
C VAL A 411 -18.28 -5.56 15.26
N TYR A 412 -17.27 -6.22 14.73
CA TYR A 412 -16.45 -7.15 15.50
C TYR A 412 -14.96 -7.06 15.13
N GLY A 413 -14.09 -7.30 16.08
CA GLY A 413 -12.65 -7.25 15.87
C GLY A 413 -11.88 -8.01 16.94
N THR A 414 -10.57 -7.77 17.01
CA THR A 414 -9.66 -8.51 17.89
C THR A 414 -9.35 -7.81 19.21
N LEU A 415 -9.73 -6.55 19.38
CA LEU A 415 -9.63 -5.86 20.68
C LEU A 415 -10.79 -6.26 21.60
N GLU A 416 -10.63 -6.03 22.90
CA GLU A 416 -11.71 -6.26 23.89
C GLU A 416 -12.86 -5.27 23.72
N GLU A 417 -12.53 -4.02 23.32
CA GLU A 417 -13.48 -2.94 23.07
C GLU A 417 -13.23 -2.40 21.66
N GLU A 418 -14.22 -2.55 20.78
CA GLU A 418 -14.16 -2.12 19.40
C GLU A 418 -15.07 -0.94 19.07
N ILE A 419 -15.80 -0.44 20.07
CA ILE A 419 -16.81 0.61 19.91
C ILE A 419 -16.55 1.71 20.91
N VAL A 420 -16.23 2.91 20.42
CA VAL A 420 -16.01 4.10 21.25
C VAL A 420 -16.95 5.22 20.84
N LYS A 421 -17.75 5.67 21.79
CA LYS A 421 -18.52 6.90 21.75
C LYS A 421 -17.77 7.95 22.58
N ASP A 422 -17.44 9.08 21.99
CA ASP A 422 -16.69 10.17 22.62
C ASP A 422 -17.47 11.48 22.48
N ASP A 423 -18.36 11.73 23.44
CA ASP A 423 -19.17 12.93 23.53
C ASP A 423 -18.65 13.91 24.61
N LEU A 424 -18.69 15.18 24.31
CA LEU A 424 -18.39 16.21 25.29
C LEU A 424 -19.63 16.58 26.11
N PRO A 425 -19.59 16.48 27.46
CA PRO A 425 -20.74 16.84 28.32
C PRO A 425 -21.25 18.27 28.15
N ALA A 426 -20.41 19.17 27.63
CA ALA A 426 -20.77 20.56 27.38
C ALA A 426 -21.56 20.77 26.07
N ASN A 427 -21.61 19.79 25.18
CA ASN A 427 -22.43 19.86 23.98
C ASN A 427 -23.92 19.62 24.35
N PRO A 428 -24.83 20.55 24.02
CA PRO A 428 -26.26 20.33 24.24
C PRO A 428 -26.85 19.25 23.33
N LEU A 429 -26.20 18.91 22.24
CA LEU A 429 -26.59 17.83 21.35
C LEU A 429 -25.88 16.55 21.78
N ASN A 430 -26.62 15.57 22.22
CA ASN A 430 -26.09 14.25 22.57
C ASN A 430 -25.97 13.38 21.32
N ILE A 431 -24.94 12.55 21.28
CA ILE A 431 -24.81 11.50 20.27
C ILE A 431 -25.97 10.48 20.43
N ASP A 432 -26.79 10.34 19.39
CA ASP A 432 -27.80 9.27 19.29
C ASP A 432 -27.18 8.07 18.56
N LEU A 433 -26.56 7.17 19.34
CA LEU A 433 -25.90 5.96 18.85
C LEU A 433 -26.73 4.74 19.20
N LYS A 434 -27.07 3.90 18.23
CA LYS A 434 -27.82 2.66 18.42
C LYS A 434 -27.30 1.49 17.60
N PHE A 435 -27.25 0.33 18.25
CA PHE A 435 -27.01 -0.97 17.63
C PHE A 435 -28.22 -1.86 17.90
N ASP A 436 -29.00 -2.18 16.87
CA ASP A 436 -30.18 -3.04 16.97
C ASP A 436 -30.00 -4.33 16.15
N HIS A 437 -30.24 -5.48 16.77
CA HIS A 437 -30.02 -6.82 16.21
C HIS A 437 -28.60 -7.00 15.65
N CYS A 438 -27.59 -6.45 16.34
CA CYS A 438 -26.19 -6.50 15.94
C CYS A 438 -25.39 -7.53 16.74
N VAL A 439 -24.39 -8.11 16.10
CA VAL A 439 -23.32 -8.86 16.78
C VAL A 439 -22.11 -7.95 16.92
N VAL A 440 -21.79 -7.58 18.17
CA VAL A 440 -20.81 -6.51 18.47
C VAL A 440 -19.68 -7.01 19.37
N LYS A 441 -18.53 -6.37 19.28
CA LYS A 441 -17.40 -6.57 20.21
C LYS A 441 -17.31 -5.37 21.15
N THR A 442 -17.81 -5.54 22.35
CA THR A 442 -17.77 -4.55 23.43
C THR A 442 -17.67 -5.26 24.77
N LYS A 443 -17.29 -4.55 25.81
CA LYS A 443 -17.12 -5.10 27.16
C LYS A 443 -18.11 -4.48 28.16
N PRO A 444 -18.49 -5.21 29.20
CA PRO A 444 -19.30 -4.67 30.29
C PRO A 444 -18.59 -3.53 31.06
N PRO A 445 -19.34 -2.57 31.64
CA PRO A 445 -20.81 -2.49 31.63
C PRO A 445 -21.33 -2.01 30.27
N ILE A 446 -22.44 -2.61 29.81
CA ILE A 446 -23.04 -2.32 28.50
C ILE A 446 -24.18 -1.31 28.67
N ASP A 447 -24.15 -0.23 27.92
CA ASP A 447 -25.19 0.80 27.91
C ASP A 447 -26.39 0.33 27.11
N ALA A 448 -27.50 0.01 27.83
CA ALA A 448 -28.73 -0.44 27.22
C ALA A 448 -29.44 0.63 26.38
N SER A 449 -29.07 1.89 26.47
CA SER A 449 -29.58 2.95 25.58
C SER A 449 -28.94 2.92 24.19
N ILE A 450 -27.75 2.32 24.07
CA ILE A 450 -27.00 2.19 22.84
C ILE A 450 -27.21 0.81 22.20
N PHE A 451 -27.18 -0.25 23.00
CA PHE A 451 -27.24 -1.62 22.53
C PHE A 451 -28.63 -2.22 22.76
N ILE A 452 -29.37 -2.39 21.67
CA ILE A 452 -30.76 -2.91 21.66
C ILE A 452 -30.73 -4.26 20.92
N ASN A 453 -31.23 -5.36 21.56
CA ASN A 453 -31.22 -6.68 20.91
C ASN A 453 -29.86 -7.01 20.31
N TYR A 454 -28.80 -7.10 21.11
CA TYR A 454 -27.45 -7.33 20.68
C TYR A 454 -26.90 -8.70 21.12
N LYS A 455 -25.82 -9.14 20.48
CA LYS A 455 -25.03 -10.28 20.89
C LYS A 455 -23.54 -9.87 20.93
N ILE A 456 -22.77 -10.46 21.88
CA ILE A 456 -21.34 -10.18 22.05
C ILE A 456 -20.46 -11.40 21.72
N GLU A 457 -21.07 -12.52 21.38
CA GLU A 457 -20.40 -13.75 20.99
C GLU A 457 -19.66 -13.56 19.67
N ASP A 458 -18.60 -14.37 19.47
CA ASP A 458 -17.87 -14.42 18.20
C ASP A 458 -18.85 -14.68 17.04
N PRO A 459 -18.87 -13.83 15.99
CA PRO A 459 -19.77 -13.99 14.84
C PRO A 459 -19.54 -15.28 14.05
N GLN A 460 -18.52 -16.06 14.36
CA GLN A 460 -18.20 -17.35 13.73
C GLN A 460 -18.14 -17.24 12.21
N LEU A 461 -17.26 -16.34 11.73
CA LEU A 461 -16.96 -16.17 10.32
C LEU A 461 -16.03 -17.31 9.84
N ILE A 462 -16.12 -17.70 8.56
CA ILE A 462 -15.42 -18.89 8.02
C ILE A 462 -13.91 -18.75 8.16
N ASP A 463 -13.30 -17.71 7.57
CA ASP A 463 -11.85 -17.47 7.66
C ASP A 463 -11.51 -16.00 7.36
N VAL A 464 -11.49 -15.19 8.39
CA VAL A 464 -11.20 -13.75 8.25
C VAL A 464 -9.78 -13.47 7.75
N TYR A 465 -8.83 -14.40 7.96
CA TYR A 465 -7.45 -14.26 7.48
C TYR A 465 -7.31 -14.49 5.97
N LYS A 466 -8.27 -15.22 5.37
CA LYS A 466 -8.41 -15.37 3.92
C LYS A 466 -9.49 -14.46 3.32
N ASN A 467 -9.90 -13.43 4.07
CA ASN A 467 -10.94 -12.48 3.68
C ASN A 467 -12.29 -13.16 3.35
N ASN A 468 -12.57 -14.31 3.99
CA ASN A 468 -13.83 -15.02 3.88
C ASN A 468 -14.72 -14.72 5.09
N PHE A 469 -15.62 -13.77 4.92
CA PHE A 469 -16.55 -13.28 5.94
C PHE A 469 -17.93 -13.97 5.89
N ASN A 470 -18.07 -15.07 5.17
CA ASN A 470 -19.29 -15.87 5.21
C ASN A 470 -19.46 -16.51 6.59
N LEU A 471 -20.71 -16.77 6.95
CA LEU A 471 -21.07 -17.32 8.27
C LEU A 471 -20.80 -18.83 8.34
N LYS A 472 -20.32 -19.30 9.49
CA LYS A 472 -20.33 -20.73 9.81
C LYS A 472 -21.72 -21.19 10.22
N ASN A 473 -21.95 -22.52 10.17
CA ASN A 473 -23.21 -23.11 10.62
C ASN A 473 -23.56 -22.76 12.08
N THR A 474 -22.56 -22.57 12.92
CA THR A 474 -22.70 -22.23 14.36
C THR A 474 -22.79 -20.74 14.63
N SER A 475 -22.85 -19.90 13.61
CA SER A 475 -22.82 -18.43 13.77
C SER A 475 -24.04 -17.93 14.55
N PRO A 476 -23.83 -17.07 15.57
CA PRO A 476 -24.93 -16.38 16.27
C PRO A 476 -25.66 -15.36 15.40
N CYS A 477 -25.11 -15.00 14.24
CA CYS A 477 -25.70 -14.08 13.27
C CYS A 477 -26.87 -14.71 12.50
N ARG A 478 -27.01 -16.03 12.53
CA ARG A 478 -28.04 -16.74 11.75
C ARG A 478 -29.44 -16.51 12.32
N ASN A 479 -30.38 -16.21 11.40
CA ASN A 479 -31.76 -15.89 11.74
C ASN A 479 -31.85 -14.81 12.83
N TYR A 480 -30.96 -13.84 12.81
CA TYR A 480 -30.89 -12.79 13.81
C TYR A 480 -30.89 -11.42 13.14
N SER A 481 -32.07 -10.91 12.88
CA SER A 481 -32.30 -9.57 12.27
C SER A 481 -33.62 -9.01 12.73
N THR A 482 -33.83 -7.73 12.53
CA THR A 482 -35.16 -7.11 12.50
C THR A 482 -35.96 -7.62 11.30
N THR A 483 -37.19 -7.13 11.13
CA THR A 483 -38.03 -7.40 9.95
C THR A 483 -37.64 -6.52 8.74
N THR A 484 -36.78 -5.51 8.95
CA THR A 484 -36.28 -4.61 7.91
C THR A 484 -34.93 -5.12 7.44
N PHE A 485 -34.80 -5.52 6.19
CA PHE A 485 -33.54 -5.94 5.59
C PHE A 485 -33.59 -5.81 4.07
N PRO A 486 -32.42 -5.68 3.40
CA PRO A 486 -32.33 -5.69 1.94
C PRO A 486 -32.84 -7.00 1.35
N ALA A 487 -33.45 -6.95 0.15
CA ALA A 487 -34.01 -8.14 -0.51
C ALA A 487 -32.96 -9.24 -0.80
N PHE A 488 -31.72 -8.84 -1.00
CA PHE A 488 -30.60 -9.75 -1.31
C PHE A 488 -29.41 -9.46 -0.41
N ASP A 489 -28.54 -10.43 -0.23
CA ASP A 489 -27.23 -10.23 0.39
C ASP A 489 -26.21 -9.67 -0.63
N ILE A 490 -24.99 -9.39 -0.18
CA ILE A 490 -23.92 -8.82 -1.05
C ILE A 490 -23.60 -9.73 -2.27
N ASN A 491 -23.85 -11.03 -2.17
CA ASN A 491 -23.63 -11.98 -3.25
C ASN A 491 -24.88 -12.17 -4.16
N GLY A 492 -25.95 -11.45 -3.90
CA GLY A 492 -27.18 -11.53 -4.66
C GLY A 492 -28.10 -12.69 -4.26
N PHE A 493 -27.89 -13.30 -3.09
CA PHE A 493 -28.79 -14.33 -2.56
C PHE A 493 -29.95 -13.69 -1.83
N ALA A 494 -31.17 -14.16 -2.16
CA ALA A 494 -32.41 -13.60 -1.59
C ALA A 494 -32.49 -13.82 -0.09
N ARG A 495 -32.75 -12.74 0.65
CA ARG A 495 -33.15 -12.78 2.05
C ARG A 495 -34.64 -13.05 2.15
N SER A 496 -35.06 -13.90 3.05
CA SER A 496 -36.46 -14.30 3.19
C SER A 496 -36.81 -14.69 4.63
N GLY A 497 -38.12 -14.67 4.94
CA GLY A 497 -38.62 -15.04 6.27
C GLY A 497 -38.93 -13.83 7.16
N ALA A 498 -39.34 -14.10 8.41
CA ALA A 498 -39.62 -13.06 9.40
C ALA A 498 -38.35 -12.47 10.03
N ALA A 499 -37.24 -13.20 9.95
CA ALA A 499 -35.88 -12.79 10.30
C ALA A 499 -34.90 -13.44 9.33
N THR A 500 -33.80 -12.76 9.08
CA THR A 500 -32.70 -13.23 8.23
C THR A 500 -31.38 -13.20 9.00
N ASP A 501 -30.27 -13.54 8.37
CA ASP A 501 -28.96 -13.44 8.99
C ASP A 501 -28.51 -11.98 9.08
N CYS A 502 -27.88 -11.58 10.19
CA CYS A 502 -27.24 -10.28 10.28
C CYS A 502 -25.89 -10.25 9.54
N GLY A 503 -25.43 -9.05 9.19
CA GLY A 503 -24.24 -8.83 8.37
C GLY A 503 -24.50 -8.87 6.87
N ALA A 504 -23.42 -8.65 6.08
CA ALA A 504 -23.48 -8.50 4.64
C ALA A 504 -23.76 -9.83 3.89
N TYR A 505 -23.53 -10.97 4.53
CA TYR A 505 -23.61 -12.30 3.91
C TYR A 505 -24.70 -13.15 4.56
N LEU A 506 -25.41 -13.94 3.75
CA LEU A 506 -26.22 -15.04 4.21
C LEU A 506 -25.36 -16.30 4.44
N PHE A 507 -25.74 -17.11 5.43
CA PHE A 507 -25.20 -18.46 5.60
C PHE A 507 -25.54 -19.34 4.38
N ARG A 508 -24.56 -20.12 3.90
CA ARG A 508 -24.68 -21.05 2.79
C ARG A 508 -23.93 -22.38 3.07
#